data_aafa581b712fae7858f76458c2060290
#
_entry.id   aafa581b712fae7858f76458c2060290
#
_cell.length_a   1.000
_cell.length_b   1.000
_cell.length_c   1.000
_cell.angle_alpha   90.00
_cell.angle_beta   90.00
_cell.angle_gamma   90.00
#
_symmetry.space_group_name_H-M   'P 1'
#
loop_
_entity.id
_entity.type
_entity.pdbx_description
1 polymer ?
#
loop_
_entity_poly.entity_id
_entity_poly.type
_entity_poly.pdbx_seq_one_letter_code
_entity_poly.pdbx_strand_id
1 'polypeptide(L)'
;VKERHTILAVVVGSRAYGLDGPGSDHDRRGVFAAPTRSFWGVEKPPTHLDGPRDEEFSWEVERFCVLALQGNPTVLEVLWSPLVEHITADGEALRAVRPAFLSRRVAASYGGYARDQLNRVNARRERTGDTNHKQAMHMLRLLLAGAHVLRTGEVLVDVRPWRERLLAVKHGETPWPEVTAWADQLQTDLATAAATTQLPETPDPKAIDQLLYAVRERGLQ
;
A
#
# COMPACT_ATOMS: atom_id res chain seq x y z
N VAL A 1 -11.75 0.29 22.01
CA VAL A 1 -10.74 -0.75 21.75
C VAL A 1 -9.64 -0.20 20.84
N LYS A 2 -9.96 0.56 19.77
CA LYS A 2 -9.02 0.98 18.74
C LYS A 2 -7.94 1.94 19.27
N GLU A 3 -8.31 3.01 19.96
CA GLU A 3 -7.36 4.04 20.40
C GLU A 3 -6.32 3.55 21.41
N ARG A 4 -6.66 2.52 22.22
CA ARG A 4 -5.75 1.94 23.23
C ARG A 4 -4.73 0.97 22.66
N HIS A 5 -4.96 0.42 21.46
CA HIS A 5 -4.15 -0.65 20.89
C HIS A 5 -3.55 -0.31 19.52
N THR A 6 -3.78 0.91 19.00
CA THR A 6 -3.15 1.37 17.78
C THR A 6 -1.65 1.50 18.00
N ILE A 7 -0.86 0.81 17.19
CA ILE A 7 0.61 0.86 17.24
C ILE A 7 1.19 1.77 16.14
N LEU A 8 0.46 1.94 15.03
CA LEU A 8 0.82 2.82 13.93
C LEU A 8 -0.44 3.40 13.30
N ALA A 9 -0.46 4.71 13.06
CA ALA A 9 -1.47 5.37 12.24
C ALA A 9 -0.79 6.38 11.32
N VAL A 10 -1.16 6.33 10.04
CA VAL A 10 -0.57 7.16 8.99
C VAL A 10 -1.66 7.71 8.06
N VAL A 11 -1.35 8.80 7.41
CA VAL A 11 -2.13 9.29 6.26
C VAL A 11 -1.60 8.61 5.01
N VAL A 12 -2.51 8.16 4.15
CA VAL A 12 -2.24 7.57 2.84
C VAL A 12 -2.99 8.34 1.75
N GLY A 13 -3.14 7.76 0.57
CA GLY A 13 -3.92 8.34 -0.50
C GLY A 13 -3.27 9.59 -1.10
N SER A 14 -4.12 10.47 -1.66
CA SER A 14 -3.65 11.63 -2.42
C SER A 14 -2.69 12.53 -1.66
N ARG A 15 -2.88 12.71 -0.35
CA ARG A 15 -2.01 13.53 0.51
C ARG A 15 -0.61 12.93 0.64
N ALA A 16 -0.51 11.64 0.92
CA ALA A 16 0.77 10.96 1.02
C ALA A 16 1.48 10.87 -0.34
N TYR A 17 0.72 10.78 -1.43
CA TYR A 17 1.27 10.75 -2.78
C TYR A 17 1.74 12.12 -3.28
N GLY A 18 1.39 13.22 -2.59
CA GLY A 18 1.61 14.58 -3.09
C GLY A 18 0.72 14.92 -4.29
N LEU A 19 -0.42 14.27 -4.43
CA LEU A 19 -1.42 14.49 -5.49
C LEU A 19 -2.70 15.14 -4.97
N ASP A 20 -2.67 15.64 -3.74
CA ASP A 20 -3.79 16.31 -3.11
C ASP A 20 -4.05 17.69 -3.70
N GLY A 21 -5.27 18.15 -3.52
CA GLY A 21 -5.76 19.48 -3.89
C GLY A 21 -6.89 19.90 -2.94
N PRO A 22 -7.50 21.07 -3.18
CA PRO A 22 -8.64 21.53 -2.39
C PRO A 22 -9.73 20.46 -2.32
N GLY A 23 -10.17 20.10 -1.08
CA GLY A 23 -11.22 19.10 -0.86
C GLY A 23 -10.74 17.63 -0.96
N SER A 24 -9.44 17.37 -1.03
CA SER A 24 -8.93 16.00 -0.97
C SER A 24 -9.23 15.33 0.37
N ASP A 25 -9.69 14.08 0.31
CA ASP A 25 -9.98 13.24 1.46
C ASP A 25 -8.74 13.08 2.36
N HIS A 26 -8.99 12.74 3.60
CA HIS A 26 -7.95 12.47 4.58
C HIS A 26 -7.96 10.98 4.92
N ASP A 27 -7.46 10.18 3.97
CA ASP A 27 -7.39 8.73 4.08
C ASP A 27 -6.44 8.29 5.21
N ARG A 28 -6.96 7.65 6.25
CA ARG A 28 -6.16 7.13 7.36
C ARG A 28 -6.08 5.62 7.31
N ARG A 29 -4.90 5.11 7.53
CA ARG A 29 -4.67 3.67 7.69
C ARG A 29 -3.87 3.42 8.95
N GLY A 30 -4.26 2.38 9.67
CA GLY A 30 -3.61 2.04 10.94
C GLY A 30 -3.31 0.56 11.09
N VAL A 31 -2.46 0.27 12.07
CA VAL A 31 -2.18 -1.07 12.57
C VAL A 31 -2.45 -1.08 14.06
N PHE A 32 -3.18 -2.07 14.54
CA PHE A 32 -3.41 -2.25 15.98
C PHE A 32 -2.94 -3.64 16.43
N ALA A 33 -2.50 -3.74 17.69
CA ALA A 33 -2.14 -4.99 18.33
C ALA A 33 -3.23 -5.35 19.34
N ALA A 34 -4.08 -6.32 19.02
CA ALA A 34 -5.09 -6.80 19.96
C ALA A 34 -4.42 -7.48 21.18
N PRO A 35 -5.01 -7.38 22.40
CA PRO A 35 -4.47 -8.04 23.58
C PRO A 35 -4.27 -9.54 23.34
N THR A 36 -3.09 -10.06 23.64
CA THR A 36 -2.74 -11.46 23.32
C THR A 36 -3.72 -12.47 23.89
N ARG A 37 -4.21 -12.24 25.10
CA ARG A 37 -5.21 -13.14 25.74
C ARG A 37 -6.52 -13.24 24.97
N SER A 38 -6.91 -12.24 24.18
CA SER A 38 -8.13 -12.29 23.38
C SER A 38 -8.07 -13.35 22.27
N PHE A 39 -6.88 -13.77 21.86
CA PHE A 39 -6.70 -14.84 20.90
C PHE A 39 -6.94 -16.25 21.49
N TRP A 40 -6.98 -16.38 22.81
CA TRP A 40 -7.22 -17.67 23.50
C TRP A 40 -8.70 -17.94 23.75
N GLY A 41 -9.54 -16.90 23.73
CA GLY A 41 -10.98 -17.05 23.90
C GLY A 41 -11.66 -17.71 22.69
N VAL A 42 -12.94 -18.03 22.84
CA VAL A 42 -13.78 -18.55 21.74
C VAL A 42 -13.97 -17.46 20.68
N GLU A 43 -14.27 -16.24 21.13
CA GLU A 43 -14.37 -15.08 20.24
C GLU A 43 -12.98 -14.49 20.00
N LYS A 44 -12.57 -14.49 18.73
CA LYS A 44 -11.28 -13.93 18.31
C LYS A 44 -11.41 -12.42 18.10
N PRO A 45 -10.32 -11.65 18.30
CA PRO A 45 -10.33 -10.25 17.97
C PRO A 45 -10.53 -10.05 16.46
N PRO A 46 -11.12 -8.91 16.04
CA PRO A 46 -11.30 -8.62 14.62
C PRO A 46 -9.94 -8.48 13.92
N THR A 47 -9.88 -8.93 12.67
CA THR A 47 -8.68 -8.78 11.83
C THR A 47 -8.52 -7.37 11.26
N HIS A 48 -9.58 -6.56 11.31
CA HIS A 48 -9.60 -5.17 10.87
C HIS A 48 -10.71 -4.40 11.61
N LEU A 49 -10.60 -3.09 11.60
CA LEU A 49 -11.55 -2.14 12.20
C LEU A 49 -11.74 -0.95 11.26
N ASP A 50 -12.99 -0.57 11.03
CA ASP A 50 -13.35 0.67 10.36
C ASP A 50 -13.56 1.79 11.38
N GLY A 51 -13.42 3.03 10.95
CA GLY A 51 -13.70 4.21 11.75
C GLY A 51 -12.76 4.39 12.95
N PRO A 52 -13.06 5.31 13.88
CA PRO A 52 -14.33 6.02 14.06
C PRO A 52 -14.59 7.18 13.06
N ARG A 53 -13.60 7.59 12.30
CA ARG A 53 -13.76 8.66 11.29
C ARG A 53 -14.02 8.03 9.92
N ASP A 54 -14.68 8.79 9.04
CA ASP A 54 -14.77 8.43 7.64
C ASP A 54 -13.35 8.26 7.06
N GLU A 55 -13.19 7.38 6.08
CA GLU A 55 -11.93 7.08 5.44
C GLU A 55 -10.82 6.53 6.38
N GLU A 56 -11.20 6.03 7.56
CA GLU A 56 -10.28 5.43 8.50
C GLU A 56 -10.45 3.90 8.58
N PHE A 57 -9.35 3.17 8.37
CA PHE A 57 -9.31 1.72 8.39
C PHE A 57 -8.01 1.23 9.06
N SER A 58 -8.10 0.16 9.86
CA SER A 58 -6.94 -0.40 10.53
C SER A 58 -6.96 -1.93 10.50
N TRP A 59 -5.78 -2.53 10.35
CA TRP A 59 -5.59 -3.99 10.41
C TRP A 59 -5.03 -4.39 11.77
N GLU A 60 -5.43 -5.58 12.23
CA GLU A 60 -4.70 -6.26 13.28
C GLU A 60 -3.28 -6.61 12.79
N VAL A 61 -2.26 -6.48 13.66
CA VAL A 61 -0.85 -6.54 13.28
C VAL A 61 -0.49 -7.83 12.56
N GLU A 62 -0.99 -8.98 12.97
CA GLU A 62 -0.75 -10.27 12.29
C GLU A 62 -1.37 -10.25 10.89
N ARG A 63 -2.63 -9.82 10.76
CA ARG A 63 -3.29 -9.69 9.46
C ARG A 63 -2.55 -8.72 8.54
N PHE A 64 -2.07 -7.60 9.10
CA PHE A 64 -1.26 -6.64 8.38
C PHE A 64 0.02 -7.29 7.83
N CYS A 65 0.76 -8.02 8.68
CA CYS A 65 1.98 -8.70 8.29
C CYS A 65 1.73 -9.75 7.19
N VAL A 66 0.66 -10.54 7.29
CA VAL A 66 0.29 -11.51 6.24
C VAL A 66 0.06 -10.83 4.89
N LEU A 67 -0.66 -9.71 4.87
CA LEU A 67 -0.90 -8.95 3.63
C LEU A 67 0.38 -8.30 3.10
N ALA A 68 1.25 -7.79 3.98
CA ALA A 68 2.52 -7.19 3.59
C ALA A 68 3.47 -8.24 2.98
N LEU A 69 3.54 -9.45 3.55
CA LEU A 69 4.31 -10.58 3.00
C LEU A 69 3.83 -11.03 1.61
N GLN A 70 2.55 -10.75 1.28
CA GLN A 70 2.00 -10.98 -0.07
C GLN A 70 2.36 -9.86 -1.05
N GLY A 71 3.06 -8.82 -0.59
CA GLY A 71 3.43 -7.66 -1.40
C GLY A 71 2.25 -6.75 -1.73
N ASN A 72 1.19 -6.73 -0.90
CA ASN A 72 0.02 -5.89 -1.12
C ASN A 72 0.41 -4.40 -1.15
N PRO A 73 0.23 -3.68 -2.28
CA PRO A 73 0.67 -2.29 -2.41
C PRO A 73 0.09 -1.36 -1.34
N THR A 74 -1.22 -1.47 -1.06
CA THR A 74 -1.90 -0.62 -0.08
C THR A 74 -1.33 -0.78 1.33
N VAL A 75 -0.98 -2.01 1.71
CA VAL A 75 -0.42 -2.32 3.03
C VAL A 75 1.04 -1.88 3.11
N LEU A 76 1.82 -2.13 2.06
CA LEU A 76 3.22 -1.68 2.02
C LEU A 76 3.34 -0.16 2.10
N GLU A 77 2.46 0.60 1.44
CA GLU A 77 2.45 2.06 1.51
C GLU A 77 2.27 2.60 2.93
N VAL A 78 1.58 1.89 3.82
CA VAL A 78 1.44 2.27 5.25
C VAL A 78 2.80 2.32 5.94
N LEU A 79 3.68 1.36 5.67
CA LEU A 79 5.01 1.28 6.29
C LEU A 79 5.97 2.38 5.80
N TRP A 80 5.75 2.89 4.59
CA TRP A 80 6.59 3.93 3.96
C TRP A 80 5.94 5.30 3.93
N SER A 81 4.68 5.45 4.41
CA SER A 81 4.06 6.76 4.44
C SER A 81 4.91 7.76 5.23
N PRO A 82 5.20 8.94 4.65
CA PRO A 82 5.91 10.00 5.35
C PRO A 82 5.02 10.73 6.37
N LEU A 83 3.69 10.54 6.32
CA LEU A 83 2.71 11.26 7.11
C LEU A 83 2.25 10.39 8.29
N VAL A 84 3.08 10.28 9.31
CA VAL A 84 2.78 9.53 10.54
C VAL A 84 2.00 10.41 11.50
N GLU A 85 0.79 9.97 11.91
CA GLU A 85 -0.03 10.64 12.91
C GLU A 85 0.16 10.07 14.32
N HIS A 86 0.43 8.76 14.41
CA HIS A 86 0.68 8.08 15.68
C HIS A 86 1.62 6.89 15.47
N ILE A 87 2.55 6.70 16.39
CA ILE A 87 3.45 5.56 16.41
C ILE A 87 3.86 5.22 17.84
N THR A 88 3.86 3.94 18.18
CA THR A 88 4.39 3.41 19.44
C THR A 88 5.71 2.69 19.21
N ALA A 89 6.37 2.21 20.26
CA ALA A 89 7.58 1.39 20.14
C ALA A 89 7.35 0.13 19.27
N ASP A 90 6.15 -0.50 19.33
CA ASP A 90 5.79 -1.63 18.47
C ASP A 90 5.61 -1.20 17.01
N GLY A 91 5.05 -0.02 16.77
CA GLY A 91 4.92 0.56 15.44
C GLY A 91 6.28 0.90 14.84
N GLU A 92 7.21 1.40 15.66
CA GLU A 92 8.59 1.64 15.24
C GLU A 92 9.32 0.35 14.88
N ALA A 93 9.17 -0.70 15.71
CA ALA A 93 9.72 -2.01 15.44
C ALA A 93 9.14 -2.60 14.13
N LEU A 94 7.83 -2.45 13.89
CA LEU A 94 7.18 -2.86 12.65
C LEU A 94 7.77 -2.12 11.43
N ARG A 95 7.99 -0.82 11.52
CA ARG A 95 8.62 -0.04 10.44
C ARG A 95 10.09 -0.39 10.25
N ALA A 96 10.81 -0.75 11.31
CA ALA A 96 12.21 -1.13 11.22
C ALA A 96 12.41 -2.43 10.43
N VAL A 97 11.48 -3.39 10.53
CA VAL A 97 11.54 -4.66 9.79
C VAL A 97 10.91 -4.58 8.40
N ARG A 98 10.45 -3.41 7.96
CA ARG A 98 9.78 -3.26 6.66
C ARG A 98 10.54 -3.80 5.44
N PRO A 99 11.89 -3.79 5.36
CA PRO A 99 12.59 -4.41 4.23
C PRO A 99 12.37 -5.92 4.13
N ALA A 100 12.08 -6.60 5.25
CA ALA A 100 11.82 -8.04 5.28
C ALA A 100 10.53 -8.46 4.55
N PHE A 101 9.60 -7.53 4.32
CA PHE A 101 8.40 -7.77 3.52
C PHE A 101 8.65 -7.74 2.01
N LEU A 102 9.77 -7.15 1.58
CA LEU A 102 10.04 -6.94 0.16
C LEU A 102 10.71 -8.16 -0.47
N SER A 103 10.27 -8.49 -1.68
CA SER A 103 10.83 -9.56 -2.49
C SER A 103 10.47 -9.37 -3.96
N ARG A 104 10.96 -10.23 -4.84
CA ARG A 104 10.59 -10.25 -6.27
C ARG A 104 9.08 -10.39 -6.51
N ARG A 105 8.31 -10.88 -5.51
CA ARG A 105 6.84 -10.95 -5.57
C ARG A 105 6.16 -9.61 -5.84
N VAL A 106 6.80 -8.50 -5.50
CA VAL A 106 6.34 -7.15 -5.80
C VAL A 106 6.01 -6.97 -7.29
N ALA A 107 6.80 -7.55 -8.18
CA ALA A 107 6.55 -7.46 -9.63
C ALA A 107 5.16 -8.01 -10.01
N ALA A 108 4.83 -9.20 -9.52
CA ALA A 108 3.54 -9.83 -9.78
C ALA A 108 2.39 -9.10 -9.08
N SER A 109 2.61 -8.66 -7.83
CA SER A 109 1.60 -7.97 -7.05
C SER A 109 1.25 -6.60 -7.66
N TYR A 110 2.22 -5.70 -7.81
CA TYR A 110 1.97 -4.36 -8.37
C TYR A 110 1.49 -4.41 -9.82
N GLY A 111 2.10 -5.29 -10.65
CA GLY A 111 1.66 -5.52 -12.02
C GLY A 111 0.24 -6.08 -12.11
N GLY A 112 -0.13 -7.00 -11.21
CA GLY A 112 -1.49 -7.55 -11.09
C GLY A 112 -2.50 -6.48 -10.73
N TYR A 113 -2.25 -5.71 -9.67
CA TYR A 113 -3.13 -4.60 -9.27
C TYR A 113 -3.28 -3.55 -10.38
N ALA A 114 -2.20 -3.17 -11.07
CA ALA A 114 -2.27 -2.23 -12.19
C ALA A 114 -3.11 -2.79 -13.35
N ARG A 115 -2.94 -4.06 -13.68
CA ARG A 115 -3.73 -4.75 -14.72
C ARG A 115 -5.21 -4.80 -14.39
N ASP A 116 -5.55 -5.10 -13.14
CA ASP A 116 -6.95 -5.10 -12.67
C ASP A 116 -7.57 -3.70 -12.79
N GLN A 117 -6.82 -2.64 -12.47
CA GLN A 117 -7.28 -1.26 -12.67
C GLN A 117 -7.53 -0.97 -14.16
N LEU A 118 -6.59 -1.35 -15.04
CA LEU A 118 -6.71 -1.16 -16.48
C LEU A 118 -7.94 -1.90 -17.03
N ASN A 119 -8.13 -3.16 -16.66
CA ASN A 119 -9.28 -3.96 -17.06
C ASN A 119 -10.62 -3.31 -16.66
N ARG A 120 -10.70 -2.77 -15.43
CA ARG A 120 -11.90 -2.05 -14.96
C ARG A 120 -12.14 -0.77 -15.75
N VAL A 121 -11.10 -0.01 -16.08
CA VAL A 121 -11.22 1.20 -16.92
C VAL A 121 -11.73 0.83 -18.32
N ASN A 122 -11.14 -0.18 -18.95
CA ASN A 122 -11.52 -0.62 -20.28
C ASN A 122 -12.98 -1.13 -20.31
N ALA A 123 -13.37 -2.00 -19.37
CA ALA A 123 -14.73 -2.50 -19.26
C ALA A 123 -15.77 -1.39 -19.06
N ARG A 124 -15.44 -0.32 -18.30
CA ARG A 124 -16.31 0.84 -18.17
C ARG A 124 -16.40 1.60 -19.49
N ARG A 125 -15.27 1.86 -20.16
CA ARG A 125 -15.24 2.55 -21.47
C ARG A 125 -16.07 1.83 -22.53
N GLU A 126 -15.92 0.52 -22.63
CA GLU A 126 -16.71 -0.31 -23.57
C GLU A 126 -18.21 -0.23 -23.28
N ARG A 127 -18.60 -0.24 -22.00
CA ARG A 127 -20.01 -0.24 -21.59
C ARG A 127 -20.67 1.14 -21.68
N THR A 128 -19.96 2.22 -21.32
CA THR A 128 -20.55 3.55 -21.11
C THR A 128 -19.97 4.64 -21.99
N GLY A 129 -18.89 4.38 -22.72
CA GLY A 129 -18.10 5.39 -23.43
C GLY A 129 -17.30 6.33 -22.51
N ASP A 130 -17.43 6.18 -21.19
CA ASP A 130 -16.82 7.06 -20.19
C ASP A 130 -15.56 6.45 -19.57
N THR A 131 -14.55 7.28 -19.27
CA THR A 131 -13.29 6.86 -18.70
C THR A 131 -13.21 7.21 -17.21
N ASN A 132 -12.94 6.24 -16.36
CA ASN A 132 -12.59 6.53 -14.97
C ASN A 132 -11.13 7.01 -14.87
N HIS A 133 -10.92 8.30 -15.06
CA HIS A 133 -9.61 8.95 -15.08
C HIS A 133 -8.86 8.81 -13.75
N LYS A 134 -9.56 8.87 -12.60
CA LYS A 134 -8.97 8.62 -11.28
C LYS A 134 -8.36 7.21 -11.21
N GLN A 135 -9.08 6.22 -11.74
CA GLN A 135 -8.63 4.82 -11.77
C GLN A 135 -7.45 4.61 -12.73
N ALA A 136 -7.46 5.29 -13.89
CA ALA A 136 -6.34 5.29 -14.83
C ALA A 136 -5.07 5.89 -14.20
N MET A 137 -5.19 7.00 -13.48
CA MET A 137 -4.07 7.59 -12.74
C MET A 137 -3.53 6.62 -11.68
N HIS A 138 -4.40 5.93 -10.92
CA HIS A 138 -3.96 4.93 -9.93
C HIS A 138 -3.22 3.75 -10.56
N MET A 139 -3.64 3.28 -11.72
CA MET A 139 -2.93 2.25 -12.49
C MET A 139 -1.49 2.67 -12.81
N LEU A 140 -1.31 3.88 -13.37
CA LEU A 140 0.02 4.42 -13.70
C LEU A 140 0.89 4.56 -12.44
N ARG A 141 0.33 5.06 -11.35
CA ARG A 141 1.04 5.19 -10.07
C ARG A 141 1.52 3.84 -9.53
N LEU A 142 0.71 2.79 -9.63
CA LEU A 142 1.09 1.44 -9.21
C LEU A 142 2.27 0.90 -10.03
N LEU A 143 2.30 1.13 -11.34
CA LEU A 143 3.41 0.72 -12.20
C LEU A 143 4.70 1.48 -11.86
N LEU A 144 4.60 2.81 -11.65
CA LEU A 144 5.72 3.62 -11.18
C LEU A 144 6.28 3.11 -9.85
N ALA A 145 5.40 2.87 -8.88
CA ALA A 145 5.80 2.39 -7.55
C ALA A 145 6.40 0.98 -7.60
N GLY A 146 5.81 0.08 -8.38
CA GLY A 146 6.32 -1.27 -8.56
C GLY A 146 7.73 -1.31 -9.18
N ALA A 147 7.96 -0.54 -10.24
CA ALA A 147 9.28 -0.44 -10.84
C ALA A 147 10.32 0.20 -9.90
N HIS A 148 9.90 1.21 -9.12
CA HIS A 148 10.76 1.86 -8.14
C HIS A 148 11.21 0.90 -7.03
N VAL A 149 10.27 0.19 -6.39
CA VAL A 149 10.60 -0.72 -5.29
C VAL A 149 11.52 -1.85 -5.73
N LEU A 150 11.36 -2.37 -6.96
CA LEU A 150 12.24 -3.40 -7.51
C LEU A 150 13.67 -2.89 -7.78
N ARG A 151 13.82 -1.61 -8.10
CA ARG A 151 15.14 -0.99 -8.35
C ARG A 151 15.86 -0.58 -7.07
N THR A 152 15.12 -0.13 -6.07
CA THR A 152 15.69 0.57 -4.90
C THR A 152 15.54 -0.18 -3.58
N GLY A 153 14.60 -1.11 -3.47
CA GLY A 153 14.22 -1.72 -2.19
C GLY A 153 13.41 -0.80 -1.28
N GLU A 154 12.89 0.34 -1.80
CA GLU A 154 12.07 1.29 -1.06
C GLU A 154 10.71 1.47 -1.75
N VAL A 155 9.61 1.49 -0.99
CA VAL A 155 8.28 1.71 -1.56
C VAL A 155 8.08 3.19 -1.89
N LEU A 156 7.79 3.48 -3.15
CA LEU A 156 7.50 4.83 -3.61
C LEU A 156 6.08 5.23 -3.19
N VAL A 157 5.97 6.12 -2.21
CA VAL A 157 4.69 6.73 -1.80
C VAL A 157 4.55 8.10 -2.43
N ASP A 158 5.53 8.98 -2.28
CA ASP A 158 5.52 10.34 -2.82
C ASP A 158 5.85 10.33 -4.32
N VAL A 159 4.89 10.72 -5.14
CA VAL A 159 5.02 10.77 -6.60
C VAL A 159 5.03 12.19 -7.16
N ARG A 160 5.40 13.18 -6.36
CA ARG A 160 5.51 14.60 -6.79
C ARG A 160 6.34 14.80 -8.06
N PRO A 161 7.42 14.04 -8.34
CA PRO A 161 8.12 14.17 -9.63
C PRO A 161 7.25 13.92 -10.86
N TRP A 162 6.15 13.20 -10.73
CA TRP A 162 5.18 12.91 -11.81
C TRP A 162 3.84 13.61 -11.62
N ARG A 163 3.73 14.53 -10.63
CA ARG A 163 2.47 15.15 -10.21
C ARG A 163 1.68 15.74 -11.37
N GLU A 164 2.29 16.61 -12.15
CA GLU A 164 1.61 17.29 -13.26
C GLU A 164 1.01 16.29 -14.26
N ARG A 165 1.82 15.30 -14.68
CA ARG A 165 1.40 14.29 -15.63
C ARG A 165 0.31 13.37 -15.08
N LEU A 166 0.41 12.97 -13.82
CA LEU A 166 -0.60 12.14 -13.16
C LEU A 166 -1.92 12.91 -12.94
N LEU A 167 -1.85 14.19 -12.58
CA LEU A 167 -3.04 15.03 -12.44
C LEU A 167 -3.70 15.32 -13.79
N ALA A 168 -2.96 15.55 -14.86
CA ALA A 168 -3.50 15.67 -16.21
C ALA A 168 -4.31 14.42 -16.62
N VAL A 169 -3.80 13.22 -16.30
CA VAL A 169 -4.57 11.98 -16.48
C VAL A 169 -5.81 11.95 -15.60
N LYS A 170 -5.70 12.29 -14.30
CA LYS A 170 -6.82 12.29 -13.35
C LYS A 170 -7.95 13.21 -13.77
N HIS A 171 -7.63 14.35 -14.40
CA HIS A 171 -8.61 15.35 -14.85
C HIS A 171 -9.11 15.08 -16.27
N GLY A 172 -8.60 14.05 -16.96
CA GLY A 172 -9.02 13.72 -18.33
C GLY A 172 -8.41 14.62 -19.41
N GLU A 173 -7.36 15.36 -19.08
CA GLU A 173 -6.66 16.26 -20.00
C GLU A 173 -5.72 15.50 -20.94
N THR A 174 -5.31 14.27 -20.56
CA THR A 174 -4.45 13.41 -21.38
C THR A 174 -5.30 12.48 -22.23
N PRO A 175 -5.14 12.46 -23.57
CA PRO A 175 -5.82 11.55 -24.46
C PRO A 175 -5.58 10.08 -24.10
N TRP A 176 -6.63 9.24 -24.21
CA TRP A 176 -6.53 7.82 -23.83
C TRP A 176 -5.39 7.05 -24.51
N PRO A 177 -5.11 7.24 -25.83
CA PRO A 177 -3.96 6.60 -26.46
C PRO A 177 -2.61 6.94 -25.82
N GLU A 178 -2.44 8.17 -25.32
CA GLU A 178 -1.23 8.58 -24.61
C GLU A 178 -1.14 7.95 -23.21
N VAL A 179 -2.29 7.81 -22.52
CA VAL A 179 -2.36 7.11 -21.23
C VAL A 179 -1.96 5.65 -21.39
N THR A 180 -2.47 4.97 -22.42
CA THR A 180 -2.13 3.55 -22.69
C THR A 180 -0.68 3.39 -23.11
N ALA A 181 -0.17 4.25 -23.97
CA ALA A 181 1.26 4.23 -24.36
C ALA A 181 2.19 4.42 -23.15
N TRP A 182 1.81 5.32 -22.22
CA TRP A 182 2.57 5.48 -20.98
C TRP A 182 2.48 4.25 -20.08
N ALA A 183 1.30 3.63 -19.97
CA ALA A 183 1.12 2.38 -19.22
C ALA A 183 2.00 1.26 -19.80
N ASP A 184 2.05 1.09 -21.11
CA ASP A 184 2.87 0.08 -21.78
C ASP A 184 4.37 0.29 -21.54
N GLN A 185 4.82 1.55 -21.58
CA GLN A 185 6.19 1.90 -21.21
C GLN A 185 6.50 1.53 -19.76
N LEU A 186 5.61 1.88 -18.83
CA LEU A 186 5.79 1.57 -17.40
C LEU A 186 5.72 0.06 -17.11
N GLN A 187 4.94 -0.71 -17.86
CA GLN A 187 4.94 -2.18 -17.77
C GLN A 187 6.29 -2.76 -18.22
N THR A 188 6.87 -2.22 -19.29
CA THR A 188 8.22 -2.58 -19.75
C THR A 188 9.28 -2.24 -18.71
N ASP A 189 9.16 -1.06 -18.08
CA ASP A 189 10.04 -0.62 -17.00
C ASP A 189 9.93 -1.53 -15.76
N LEU A 190 8.72 -1.96 -15.41
CA LEU A 190 8.46 -2.91 -14.32
C LEU A 190 9.10 -4.27 -14.62
N ALA A 191 8.92 -4.79 -15.83
CA ALA A 191 9.53 -6.06 -16.27
C ALA A 191 11.05 -6.01 -16.25
N THR A 192 11.65 -4.92 -16.75
CA THR A 192 13.08 -4.71 -16.72
C THR A 192 13.62 -4.63 -15.28
N ALA A 193 12.92 -3.87 -14.40
CA ALA A 193 13.28 -3.80 -13.00
C ALA A 193 13.18 -5.16 -12.30
N ALA A 194 12.17 -5.97 -12.62
CA ALA A 194 12.03 -7.32 -12.09
C ALA A 194 13.15 -8.27 -12.51
N ALA A 195 13.65 -8.13 -13.75
CA ALA A 195 14.76 -8.95 -14.25
C ALA A 195 16.10 -8.63 -13.58
N THR A 196 16.29 -7.37 -13.13
CA THR A 196 17.58 -6.88 -12.59
C THR A 196 17.57 -6.64 -11.07
N THR A 197 16.43 -6.81 -10.41
CA THR A 197 16.29 -6.51 -8.97
C THR A 197 17.22 -7.32 -8.10
N GLN A 198 17.74 -6.69 -7.04
CA GLN A 198 18.51 -7.32 -5.98
C GLN A 198 17.63 -7.81 -4.81
N LEU A 199 16.32 -7.59 -4.89
CA LEU A 199 15.41 -8.12 -3.88
C LEU A 199 15.43 -9.65 -3.83
N PRO A 200 15.27 -10.26 -2.64
CA PRO A 200 15.25 -11.70 -2.50
C PRO A 200 14.06 -12.32 -3.25
N GLU A 201 14.14 -13.59 -3.57
CA GLU A 201 13.07 -14.35 -4.25
C GLU A 201 11.77 -14.33 -3.42
N THR A 202 11.90 -14.51 -2.09
CA THR A 202 10.80 -14.52 -1.14
C THR A 202 11.08 -13.54 0.00
N PRO A 203 10.03 -12.97 0.64
CA PRO A 203 10.20 -12.16 1.83
C PRO A 203 10.78 -12.98 2.99
N ASP A 204 11.23 -12.34 4.05
CA ASP A 204 11.76 -13.00 5.25
C ASP A 204 10.67 -13.14 6.34
N PRO A 205 9.94 -14.28 6.38
CA PRO A 205 8.91 -14.48 7.39
C PRO A 205 9.50 -14.65 8.80
N LYS A 206 10.75 -15.06 8.96
CA LYS A 206 11.36 -15.28 10.28
C LYS A 206 11.57 -13.97 11.02
N ALA A 207 12.00 -12.91 10.32
CA ALA A 207 12.12 -11.58 10.91
C ALA A 207 10.76 -11.05 11.35
N ILE A 208 9.70 -11.35 10.59
CA ILE A 208 8.33 -10.95 10.91
C ILE A 208 7.76 -11.76 12.09
N ASP A 209 8.03 -13.06 12.15
CA ASP A 209 7.63 -13.90 13.30
C ASP A 209 8.26 -13.38 14.60
N GLN A 210 9.54 -13.01 14.58
CA GLN A 210 10.21 -12.42 15.75
C GLN A 210 9.55 -11.14 16.21
N LEU A 211 9.16 -10.25 15.28
CA LEU A 211 8.39 -9.06 15.61
C LEU A 211 7.04 -9.42 16.26
N LEU A 212 6.29 -10.35 15.64
CA LEU A 212 4.97 -10.76 16.13
C LEU A 212 5.06 -11.39 17.53
N TYR A 213 6.05 -12.25 17.78
CA TYR A 213 6.28 -12.82 19.13
C TYR A 213 6.52 -11.72 20.16
N ALA A 214 7.40 -10.76 19.87
CA ALA A 214 7.69 -9.66 20.77
C ALA A 214 6.44 -8.78 21.05
N VAL A 215 5.63 -8.50 20.03
CA VAL A 215 4.37 -7.76 20.20
C VAL A 215 3.38 -8.56 21.05
N ARG A 216 3.25 -9.88 20.82
CA ARG A 216 2.35 -10.74 21.59
C ARG A 216 2.78 -10.90 23.06
N GLU A 217 4.09 -11.01 23.33
CA GLU A 217 4.63 -11.05 24.70
C GLU A 217 4.31 -9.79 25.49
N ARG A 218 4.51 -8.62 24.88
CA ARG A 218 4.12 -7.33 25.51
C ARG A 218 2.62 -7.21 25.73
N GLY A 219 1.81 -7.75 24.82
CA GLY A 219 0.34 -7.78 24.96
C GLY A 219 -0.20 -8.73 26.01
N LEU A 220 0.65 -9.47 26.76
CA LEU A 220 0.31 -10.28 27.91
C LEU A 220 0.29 -9.50 29.23
N GLN A 221 1.01 -8.39 29.29
CA GLN A 221 1.13 -7.51 30.44
C GLN A 221 -0.13 -6.62 30.54
#